data_0a1f5b68d84c485a2878361b24bb92af
#
_entry.id   0a1f5b68d84c485a2878361b24bb92af
#
_cell.length_a   1.000
_cell.length_b   1.000
_cell.length_c   1.000
_cell.angle_alpha   90.00
_cell.angle_beta   90.00
_cell.angle_gamma   90.00
#
_symmetry.space_group_name_H-M   'P 1'
#
loop_
_entity.id
_entity.type
_entity.pdbx_description
1 polymer ?
#
loop_
_entity_poly.entity_id
_entity_poly.type
_entity_poly.pdbx_seq_one_letter_code
_entity_poly.pdbx_strand_id
1 'polypeptide(L)'
;MKTPNLLTAACFLALCGYASAYTLNGTVTDNDGKAIQGADVKLLKTNKATTTDEQGKFTFKEESSRLNAVRSAGSFSLTNGVLNFSQNGNTPVQVKVFDMVGNQVFAQTLQGSGSMDLNSVIESQGTYLARVKLGSAQETIRFNAMGNYSGSFKQGRGALMKLDDSDKDTLSVSFEGYETAKVFLPNLDTTVTIKLNAESTEETFKFGFALGNAPTPSKGCGSNSKLQKVKSVENGDQFQIQVGSDSRKYFITLPKTYDNTKPHKVLFALHCYGSSGEDFVHHSADYDHPTPYYGQQVLDKNGDYIFVSLDAIGGLWNKGQGDHDFFAQTLTTLNDNYCIDTSRVFITGFSFGAMFSYSLMQDMQTRVRAAATYAVADYNIWLPEGNNMKNQPIAWMNVHGVNDGRCDYNRAKNSALPRILKRNGKADANGDFTDASSEKPKEVSGNTGHVCYDFTTVDERFPVKWCSWPGDHQWTAHDTGNMGVGWNWESTWVPEEVHKFFEQF
;
A
#
# COMPACT_ATOMS: atom_id res chain seq x y z
N MET A 1 13.15 -70.51 -11.69
CA MET A 1 13.00 -69.73 -10.44
C MET A 1 12.21 -68.49 -10.80
N LYS A 2 10.98 -68.39 -10.30
CA LYS A 2 10.03 -67.32 -10.59
C LYS A 2 10.14 -66.29 -9.47
N THR A 3 10.38 -65.03 -9.80
CA THR A 3 10.25 -63.89 -8.89
C THR A 3 8.83 -63.31 -8.95
N PRO A 4 8.17 -63.00 -7.83
CA PRO A 4 6.83 -62.42 -7.86
C PRO A 4 6.89 -60.89 -7.96
N ASN A 5 6.00 -60.32 -8.78
CA ASN A 5 5.69 -58.90 -8.90
C ASN A 5 5.01 -58.38 -7.65
N LEU A 6 5.56 -57.31 -7.07
CA LEU A 6 4.87 -56.49 -6.07
C LEU A 6 3.99 -55.46 -6.81
N LEU A 7 2.68 -55.61 -6.68
CA LEU A 7 1.71 -54.57 -7.03
C LEU A 7 1.71 -53.49 -5.92
N THR A 8 2.13 -52.31 -6.27
CA THR A 8 1.98 -51.10 -5.40
C THR A 8 0.58 -50.58 -5.64
N ALA A 9 -0.32 -50.76 -4.66
CA ALA A 9 -1.63 -50.15 -4.67
C ALA A 9 -1.48 -48.67 -4.24
N ALA A 10 -1.67 -47.74 -5.18
CA ALA A 10 -1.81 -46.31 -4.90
C ALA A 10 -3.19 -46.05 -4.32
N CYS A 11 -3.25 -45.76 -3.01
CA CYS A 11 -4.47 -45.30 -2.35
C CYS A 11 -4.71 -43.83 -2.76
N PHE A 12 -5.65 -43.60 -3.68
CA PHE A 12 -6.25 -42.29 -3.92
C PHE A 12 -7.12 -41.95 -2.73
N LEU A 13 -6.65 -41.01 -1.85
CA LEU A 13 -7.50 -40.35 -0.90
C LEU A 13 -8.36 -39.32 -1.66
N ALA A 14 -9.60 -39.70 -1.96
CA ALA A 14 -10.62 -38.74 -2.38
C ALA A 14 -10.94 -37.85 -1.19
N LEU A 15 -10.54 -36.58 -1.25
CA LEU A 15 -11.08 -35.53 -0.39
C LEU A 15 -12.53 -35.28 -0.81
N CYS A 16 -13.49 -35.93 -0.13
CA CYS A 16 -14.91 -35.55 -0.22
C CYS A 16 -15.11 -34.22 0.49
N GLY A 17 -15.04 -33.11 -0.25
CA GLY A 17 -15.55 -31.83 0.21
C GLY A 17 -17.08 -31.90 0.26
N TYR A 18 -17.70 -31.53 1.37
CA TYR A 18 -19.13 -31.34 1.46
C TYR A 18 -19.53 -30.13 0.64
N ALA A 19 -20.26 -30.31 -0.45
CA ALA A 19 -20.87 -29.21 -1.19
C ALA A 19 -22.18 -28.82 -0.47
N SER A 20 -22.18 -27.66 0.17
CA SER A 20 -23.42 -27.02 0.68
C SER A 20 -24.20 -26.48 -0.50
N ALA A 21 -25.53 -26.69 -0.52
CA ALA A 21 -26.35 -26.05 -1.55
C ALA A 21 -26.34 -24.55 -1.36
N TYR A 22 -26.08 -23.80 -2.42
CA TYR A 22 -26.13 -22.34 -2.38
C TYR A 22 -26.64 -21.77 -3.71
N THR A 23 -27.15 -20.55 -3.64
CA THR A 23 -27.47 -19.75 -4.82
C THR A 23 -26.89 -18.36 -4.65
N LEU A 24 -25.81 -18.07 -5.38
CA LEU A 24 -25.21 -16.75 -5.44
C LEU A 24 -25.71 -16.03 -6.71
N ASN A 25 -26.48 -14.99 -6.49
CA ASN A 25 -26.91 -14.09 -7.55
C ASN A 25 -26.10 -12.78 -7.51
N GLY A 26 -25.92 -12.16 -8.66
CA GLY A 26 -25.28 -10.86 -8.69
C GLY A 26 -25.66 -10.03 -9.89
N THR A 27 -25.40 -8.73 -9.79
CA THR A 27 -25.53 -7.77 -10.87
C THR A 27 -24.27 -6.95 -10.97
N VAL A 28 -23.75 -6.78 -12.20
CA VAL A 28 -22.56 -5.99 -12.50
C VAL A 28 -22.99 -4.76 -13.31
N THR A 29 -22.61 -3.59 -12.81
CA THR A 29 -22.90 -2.29 -13.47
C THR A 29 -21.64 -1.46 -13.53
N ASP A 30 -21.62 -0.44 -14.38
CA ASP A 30 -20.67 0.66 -14.30
C ASP A 30 -21.05 1.67 -13.19
N ASN A 31 -20.28 2.75 -13.07
CA ASN A 31 -20.51 3.80 -12.09
C ASN A 31 -21.81 4.60 -12.33
N ASP A 32 -22.29 4.64 -13.54
CA ASP A 32 -23.54 5.31 -13.93
C ASP A 32 -24.77 4.40 -13.75
N GLY A 33 -24.55 3.15 -13.32
CA GLY A 33 -25.59 2.15 -13.10
C GLY A 33 -26.01 1.40 -14.36
N LYS A 34 -25.29 1.55 -15.48
CA LYS A 34 -25.53 0.81 -16.71
C LYS A 34 -25.04 -0.63 -16.57
N ALA A 35 -25.87 -1.60 -16.96
CA ALA A 35 -25.54 -3.02 -16.93
C ALA A 35 -24.33 -3.34 -17.83
N ILE A 36 -23.42 -4.17 -17.33
CA ILE A 36 -22.27 -4.67 -18.08
C ILE A 36 -22.54 -6.12 -18.48
N GLN A 37 -22.78 -6.34 -19.77
CA GLN A 37 -22.95 -7.67 -20.38
C GLN A 37 -21.60 -8.29 -20.70
N GLY A 38 -21.44 -9.59 -20.49
CA GLY A 38 -20.24 -10.35 -20.85
C GLY A 38 -19.07 -10.19 -19.89
N ALA A 39 -19.27 -9.58 -18.72
CA ALA A 39 -18.23 -9.53 -17.70
C ALA A 39 -17.90 -10.94 -17.17
N ASP A 40 -16.63 -11.27 -17.11
CA ASP A 40 -16.15 -12.52 -16.54
C ASP A 40 -16.29 -12.50 -15.01
N VAL A 41 -17.00 -13.47 -14.46
CA VAL A 41 -17.26 -13.60 -13.02
C VAL A 41 -16.70 -14.93 -12.53
N LYS A 42 -15.80 -14.90 -11.55
CA LYS A 42 -15.09 -16.08 -11.06
C LYS A 42 -15.09 -16.16 -9.53
N LEU A 43 -15.42 -17.33 -8.99
CA LEU A 43 -15.18 -17.69 -7.59
C LEU A 43 -13.76 -18.27 -7.49
N LEU A 44 -12.89 -17.59 -6.74
CA LEU A 44 -11.45 -17.88 -6.74
C LEU A 44 -11.10 -19.18 -6.00
N LYS A 45 -11.81 -19.50 -4.91
CA LYS A 45 -11.55 -20.70 -4.10
C LYS A 45 -12.12 -21.95 -4.77
N THR A 46 -13.36 -21.87 -5.25
CA THR A 46 -14.05 -23.01 -5.89
C THR A 46 -13.72 -23.14 -7.39
N ASN A 47 -13.04 -22.13 -7.96
CA ASN A 47 -12.67 -22.07 -9.38
C ASN A 47 -13.85 -22.19 -10.36
N LYS A 48 -15.06 -21.79 -9.94
CA LYS A 48 -16.24 -21.71 -10.80
C LYS A 48 -16.25 -20.37 -11.52
N ALA A 49 -16.68 -20.36 -12.77
CA ALA A 49 -16.76 -19.14 -13.60
C ALA A 49 -18.07 -19.09 -14.36
N THR A 50 -18.52 -17.87 -14.64
CA THR A 50 -19.69 -17.55 -15.50
C THR A 50 -19.49 -16.16 -16.08
N THR A 51 -20.39 -15.74 -16.97
CA THR A 51 -20.42 -14.37 -17.51
C THR A 51 -21.75 -13.71 -17.22
N THR A 52 -21.78 -12.38 -17.23
CA THR A 52 -23.04 -11.61 -17.07
C THR A 52 -23.89 -11.61 -18.33
N ASP A 53 -25.20 -11.61 -18.16
CA ASP A 53 -26.20 -11.49 -19.21
C ASP A 53 -26.40 -10.03 -19.68
N GLU A 54 -27.35 -9.80 -20.60
CA GLU A 54 -27.70 -8.45 -21.14
C GLU A 54 -28.13 -7.45 -20.06
N GLN A 55 -28.61 -7.92 -18.92
CA GLN A 55 -29.01 -7.10 -17.78
C GLN A 55 -27.90 -7.00 -16.73
N GLY A 56 -26.68 -7.47 -17.05
CA GLY A 56 -25.52 -7.49 -16.15
C GLY A 56 -25.64 -8.54 -15.04
N LYS A 57 -26.56 -9.49 -15.11
CA LYS A 57 -26.82 -10.47 -14.06
C LYS A 57 -26.02 -11.74 -14.25
N PHE A 58 -25.64 -12.36 -13.13
CA PHE A 58 -25.02 -13.70 -13.09
C PHE A 58 -25.59 -14.52 -11.94
N THR A 59 -25.46 -15.84 -12.06
CA THR A 59 -25.87 -16.79 -11.02
C THR A 59 -24.90 -17.96 -10.95
N PHE A 60 -24.45 -18.28 -9.72
CA PHE A 60 -23.86 -19.57 -9.41
C PHE A 60 -24.84 -20.37 -8.57
N LYS A 61 -25.14 -21.60 -8.98
CA LYS A 61 -26.03 -22.51 -8.25
C LYS A 61 -25.33 -23.83 -8.02
N GLU A 62 -25.44 -24.35 -6.80
CA GLU A 62 -25.04 -25.69 -6.45
C GLU A 62 -26.19 -26.40 -5.79
N GLU A 63 -26.63 -27.48 -6.40
CA GLU A 63 -27.70 -28.34 -5.82
C GLU A 63 -27.06 -29.36 -4.89
N SER A 64 -27.65 -29.56 -3.71
CA SER A 64 -27.18 -30.61 -2.81
C SER A 64 -27.35 -31.97 -3.46
N SER A 65 -26.28 -32.67 -3.76
CA SER A 65 -26.32 -34.08 -4.08
C SER A 65 -26.78 -34.82 -2.82
N ARG A 66 -27.98 -35.41 -2.83
CA ARG A 66 -28.48 -36.27 -1.75
C ARG A 66 -27.63 -37.54 -1.66
N LEU A 67 -26.51 -37.47 -0.94
CA LEU A 67 -25.89 -38.63 -0.33
C LEU A 67 -26.33 -38.68 1.14
N ASN A 68 -26.82 -39.81 1.56
CA ASN A 68 -27.37 -40.09 2.89
C ASN A 68 -26.59 -39.39 4.01
N ALA A 69 -27.29 -38.54 4.77
CA ALA A 69 -26.74 -37.79 5.89
C ALA A 69 -26.11 -38.73 6.92
N VAL A 70 -24.82 -38.83 6.95
CA VAL A 70 -24.10 -39.24 8.16
C VAL A 70 -24.30 -38.10 9.16
N ARG A 71 -25.00 -38.35 10.24
CA ARG A 71 -25.22 -37.38 11.32
C ARG A 71 -23.84 -36.88 11.79
N SER A 72 -23.58 -35.57 11.65
CA SER A 72 -22.35 -34.99 12.16
C SER A 72 -22.28 -35.21 13.68
N ALA A 73 -21.12 -35.58 14.20
CA ALA A 73 -20.91 -35.84 15.63
C ALA A 73 -21.10 -34.61 16.51
N GLY A 74 -21.22 -33.41 15.92
CA GLY A 74 -21.41 -32.13 16.61
C GLY A 74 -20.59 -31.00 15.92
N SER A 75 -20.39 -29.89 16.62
CA SER A 75 -19.61 -28.76 16.17
C SER A 75 -18.74 -28.18 17.28
N PHE A 76 -17.65 -27.48 16.92
CA PHE A 76 -16.82 -26.72 17.86
C PHE A 76 -16.27 -25.46 17.20
N SER A 77 -15.95 -24.46 18.03
CA SER A 77 -15.26 -23.24 17.62
C SER A 77 -14.36 -22.72 18.75
N LEU A 78 -13.24 -22.11 18.40
CA LEU A 78 -12.32 -21.48 19.36
C LEU A 78 -12.20 -19.99 19.02
N THR A 79 -12.59 -19.14 19.96
CA THR A 79 -12.52 -17.68 19.80
C THR A 79 -11.95 -17.06 21.07
N ASN A 80 -10.90 -16.24 20.96
CA ASN A 80 -10.22 -15.57 22.09
C ASN A 80 -9.83 -16.53 23.24
N GLY A 81 -9.41 -17.75 22.90
CA GLY A 81 -9.03 -18.77 23.88
C GLY A 81 -10.21 -19.52 24.51
N VAL A 82 -11.46 -19.18 24.16
CA VAL A 82 -12.65 -19.91 24.63
C VAL A 82 -13.10 -20.91 23.57
N LEU A 83 -13.04 -22.20 23.90
CA LEU A 83 -13.54 -23.29 23.09
C LEU A 83 -15.04 -23.49 23.38
N ASN A 84 -15.88 -23.28 22.41
CA ASN A 84 -17.30 -23.65 22.46
C ASN A 84 -17.50 -24.95 21.67
N PHE A 85 -18.29 -25.89 22.22
CA PHE A 85 -18.54 -27.16 21.56
C PHE A 85 -19.98 -27.63 21.79
N SER A 86 -20.50 -28.30 20.78
CA SER A 86 -21.81 -28.94 20.81
C SER A 86 -21.68 -30.35 20.27
N GLN A 87 -22.15 -31.31 21.01
CA GLN A 87 -22.05 -32.75 20.72
C GLN A 87 -23.40 -33.32 20.30
N ASN A 88 -23.40 -34.07 19.22
CA ASN A 88 -24.57 -34.85 18.79
C ASN A 88 -24.34 -36.32 19.15
N GLY A 89 -25.08 -36.85 20.16
CA GLY A 89 -24.88 -38.20 20.67
C GLY A 89 -23.74 -38.28 21.69
N ASN A 90 -23.10 -39.45 21.81
CA ASN A 90 -22.10 -39.74 22.84
C ASN A 90 -20.62 -39.60 22.37
N THR A 91 -20.37 -38.95 21.24
CA THR A 91 -19.01 -38.80 20.71
C THR A 91 -18.25 -37.72 21.47
N PRO A 92 -17.17 -38.03 22.21
CA PRO A 92 -16.46 -37.02 23.03
C PRO A 92 -15.69 -36.01 22.18
N VAL A 93 -15.55 -34.80 22.72
CA VAL A 93 -14.65 -33.76 22.18
C VAL A 93 -13.28 -33.93 22.87
N GLN A 94 -12.24 -34.19 22.09
CA GLN A 94 -10.86 -34.26 22.59
C GLN A 94 -10.15 -32.96 22.28
N VAL A 95 -9.59 -32.33 23.29
CA VAL A 95 -8.83 -31.09 23.19
C VAL A 95 -7.39 -31.33 23.62
N LYS A 96 -6.43 -30.93 22.79
CA LYS A 96 -5.00 -30.93 23.12
C LYS A 96 -4.43 -29.58 22.75
N VAL A 97 -3.65 -28.98 23.64
CA VAL A 97 -2.98 -27.71 23.39
C VAL A 97 -1.46 -27.92 23.41
N PHE A 98 -0.79 -27.31 22.46
CA PHE A 98 0.64 -27.39 22.29
C PHE A 98 1.24 -25.98 22.28
N ASP A 99 2.43 -25.83 22.85
CA ASP A 99 3.26 -24.63 22.64
C ASP A 99 3.83 -24.58 21.20
N MET A 100 4.49 -23.48 20.86
CA MET A 100 5.08 -23.28 19.53
C MET A 100 6.30 -24.16 19.25
N VAL A 101 6.84 -24.84 20.29
CA VAL A 101 7.96 -25.80 20.17
C VAL A 101 7.44 -27.24 20.01
N GLY A 102 6.14 -27.45 20.19
CA GLY A 102 5.46 -28.74 20.00
C GLY A 102 5.23 -29.54 21.27
N ASN A 103 5.51 -28.99 22.46
CA ASN A 103 5.21 -29.66 23.72
C ASN A 103 3.72 -29.57 24.01
N GLN A 104 3.11 -30.69 24.46
CA GLN A 104 1.72 -30.69 24.88
C GLN A 104 1.61 -30.06 26.27
N VAL A 105 0.96 -28.90 26.38
CA VAL A 105 0.77 -28.15 27.63
C VAL A 105 -0.56 -28.45 28.29
N PHE A 106 -1.56 -28.95 27.51
CA PHE A 106 -2.88 -29.30 28.04
C PHE A 106 -3.53 -30.40 27.22
N ALA A 107 -4.33 -31.28 27.87
CA ALA A 107 -5.21 -32.21 27.19
C ALA A 107 -6.44 -32.54 28.06
N GLN A 108 -7.62 -32.54 27.44
CA GLN A 108 -8.86 -32.94 28.11
C GLN A 108 -9.83 -33.58 27.12
N THR A 109 -10.67 -34.45 27.63
CA THR A 109 -11.83 -35.03 26.92
C THR A 109 -13.11 -34.49 27.53
N LEU A 110 -13.96 -33.86 26.71
CA LEU A 110 -15.19 -33.22 27.12
C LEU A 110 -16.41 -34.03 26.64
N GLN A 111 -17.49 -33.98 27.40
CA GLN A 111 -18.77 -34.65 27.09
C GLN A 111 -19.89 -33.61 27.04
N GLY A 112 -20.89 -33.85 26.19
CA GLY A 112 -22.04 -32.95 26.05
C GLY A 112 -21.76 -31.70 25.22
N SER A 113 -22.44 -30.61 25.53
CA SER A 113 -22.27 -29.30 24.89
C SER A 113 -21.96 -28.27 25.96
N GLY A 114 -21.03 -27.35 25.62
CA GLY A 114 -20.58 -26.32 26.57
C GLY A 114 -19.48 -25.43 26.04
N SER A 115 -18.86 -24.72 26.96
CA SER A 115 -17.70 -23.90 26.68
C SER A 115 -16.55 -24.20 27.66
N MET A 116 -15.31 -24.07 27.20
CA MET A 116 -14.11 -24.21 27.97
C MET A 116 -13.17 -23.05 27.67
N ASP A 117 -12.77 -22.32 28.70
CA ASP A 117 -11.79 -21.26 28.57
C ASP A 117 -10.37 -21.86 28.71
N LEU A 118 -9.67 -21.93 27.59
CA LEU A 118 -8.30 -22.43 27.54
C LEU A 118 -7.31 -21.45 28.21
N ASN A 119 -7.65 -20.17 28.36
CA ASN A 119 -6.82 -19.21 29.08
C ASN A 119 -6.74 -19.55 30.58
N SER A 120 -7.78 -20.19 31.13
CA SER A 120 -7.81 -20.56 32.54
C SER A 120 -6.94 -21.77 32.89
N VAL A 121 -6.55 -22.56 31.88
CA VAL A 121 -5.78 -23.83 32.05
C VAL A 121 -4.38 -23.76 31.47
N ILE A 122 -3.99 -22.64 30.88
CA ILE A 122 -2.64 -22.36 30.37
C ILE A 122 -1.97 -21.36 31.30
N GLU A 123 -0.85 -21.76 31.90
CA GLU A 123 -0.18 -20.98 32.94
C GLU A 123 0.59 -19.76 32.39
N SER A 124 1.03 -19.81 31.14
CA SER A 124 1.91 -18.80 30.56
C SER A 124 1.22 -18.03 29.42
N GLN A 125 1.45 -16.73 29.37
CA GLN A 125 1.06 -15.91 28.23
C GLN A 125 1.88 -16.32 26.99
N GLY A 126 1.20 -16.51 25.85
CA GLY A 126 1.90 -16.89 24.63
C GLY A 126 0.96 -17.35 23.51
N THR A 127 1.56 -17.74 22.40
CA THR A 127 0.87 -18.33 21.26
C THR A 127 0.87 -19.85 21.38
N TYR A 128 -0.31 -20.47 21.18
CA TYR A 128 -0.53 -21.90 21.31
C TYR A 128 -1.32 -22.45 20.12
N LEU A 129 -1.23 -23.77 19.92
CA LEU A 129 -2.01 -24.53 18.95
C LEU A 129 -2.99 -25.46 19.69
N ALA A 130 -4.27 -25.23 19.55
CA ALA A 130 -5.33 -26.11 20.07
C ALA A 130 -5.74 -27.11 18.99
N ARG A 131 -5.50 -28.40 19.21
CA ARG A 131 -6.03 -29.49 18.38
C ARG A 131 -7.29 -30.01 18.99
N VAL A 132 -8.41 -29.81 18.29
CA VAL A 132 -9.74 -30.25 18.72
C VAL A 132 -10.22 -31.36 17.80
N LYS A 133 -10.66 -32.47 18.37
CA LYS A 133 -11.22 -33.63 17.63
C LYS A 133 -12.61 -33.97 18.14
N LEU A 134 -13.55 -34.09 17.21
CA LEU A 134 -14.94 -34.51 17.48
C LEU A 134 -15.37 -35.51 16.41
N GLY A 135 -15.41 -36.78 16.76
CA GLY A 135 -15.68 -37.88 15.83
C GLY A 135 -14.55 -37.98 14.77
N SER A 136 -14.93 -37.90 13.51
CA SER A 136 -13.98 -37.85 12.37
C SER A 136 -13.42 -36.45 12.10
N ALA A 137 -14.05 -35.39 12.60
CA ALA A 137 -13.60 -34.02 12.44
C ALA A 137 -12.43 -33.71 13.38
N GLN A 138 -11.35 -33.16 12.86
CA GLN A 138 -10.20 -32.69 13.63
C GLN A 138 -9.68 -31.40 13.04
N GLU A 139 -9.43 -30.43 13.89
CA GLU A 139 -8.88 -29.12 13.50
C GLU A 139 -7.76 -28.69 14.46
N THR A 140 -6.81 -27.94 13.94
CA THR A 140 -5.75 -27.30 14.74
C THR A 140 -5.86 -25.79 14.56
N ILE A 141 -6.16 -25.10 15.66
CA ILE A 141 -6.47 -23.67 15.69
C ILE A 141 -5.39 -22.97 16.48
N ARG A 142 -4.79 -21.92 15.90
CA ARG A 142 -3.83 -21.06 16.61
C ARG A 142 -4.58 -20.01 17.42
N PHE A 143 -4.16 -19.80 18.67
CA PHE A 143 -4.70 -18.73 19.53
C PHE A 143 -3.63 -18.17 20.45
N ASN A 144 -3.89 -16.98 20.99
CA ASN A 144 -3.03 -16.34 21.97
C ASN A 144 -3.67 -16.50 23.35
N ALA A 145 -2.98 -17.15 24.29
CA ALA A 145 -3.38 -17.24 25.68
C ALA A 145 -2.89 -16.01 26.46
N MET A 146 -3.76 -15.42 27.27
CA MET A 146 -3.45 -14.23 28.07
C MET A 146 -2.86 -14.56 29.44
N GLY A 147 -2.67 -15.83 29.80
CA GLY A 147 -2.31 -16.27 31.14
C GLY A 147 -3.45 -16.09 32.14
N ASN A 148 -3.30 -16.62 33.35
CA ASN A 148 -4.31 -16.51 34.42
C ASN A 148 -4.54 -15.05 34.85
N TYR A 149 -5.48 -14.35 34.20
CA TYR A 149 -5.94 -13.05 34.65
C TYR A 149 -7.34 -13.20 35.25
N SER A 150 -7.45 -13.07 36.58
CA SER A 150 -8.74 -13.08 37.29
C SER A 150 -9.42 -11.72 37.13
N GLY A 151 -10.22 -11.56 36.06
CA GLY A 151 -11.07 -10.44 35.81
C GLY A 151 -12.45 -10.90 35.33
N SER A 152 -13.49 -10.63 36.11
CA SER A 152 -14.86 -11.00 35.78
C SER A 152 -15.39 -10.18 34.61
N PHE A 153 -15.66 -10.83 33.46
CA PHE A 153 -16.40 -10.24 32.35
C PHE A 153 -17.86 -10.70 32.37
N LYS A 154 -18.78 -9.73 32.30
CA LYS A 154 -20.24 -9.98 32.17
C LYS A 154 -20.56 -10.54 30.78
N GLN A 155 -21.24 -11.65 30.77
CA GLN A 155 -21.68 -12.43 29.64
C GLN A 155 -22.72 -11.67 28.80
N GLY A 156 -22.37 -11.27 27.58
CA GLY A 156 -23.30 -10.86 26.54
C GLY A 156 -23.71 -12.08 25.70
N ARG A 157 -25.00 -12.38 25.64
CA ARG A 157 -25.55 -13.44 24.77
C ARG A 157 -25.42 -12.99 23.30
N GLY A 158 -24.43 -13.51 22.58
CA GLY A 158 -24.35 -13.44 21.14
C GLY A 158 -24.76 -14.79 20.52
N ALA A 159 -25.64 -14.77 19.56
CA ALA A 159 -26.05 -15.96 18.82
C ALA A 159 -24.85 -16.54 18.05
N LEU A 160 -24.56 -17.83 18.26
CA LEU A 160 -23.51 -18.56 17.54
C LEU A 160 -23.99 -18.84 16.10
N MET A 161 -23.40 -18.13 15.12
CA MET A 161 -23.45 -18.57 13.74
C MET A 161 -22.27 -19.52 13.49
N LYS A 162 -22.58 -20.72 13.04
CA LYS A 162 -21.65 -21.73 12.58
C LYS A 162 -21.06 -21.23 11.25
N LEU A 163 -19.82 -20.78 11.25
CA LEU A 163 -19.08 -20.44 10.02
C LEU A 163 -18.26 -21.65 9.62
N ASP A 164 -18.81 -22.48 8.73
CA ASP A 164 -18.06 -23.44 7.96
C ASP A 164 -17.30 -22.67 6.86
N ASP A 165 -15.99 -22.86 6.76
CA ASP A 165 -15.16 -22.18 5.74
C ASP A 165 -15.53 -22.59 4.31
N SER A 166 -16.33 -23.65 4.14
CA SER A 166 -16.82 -24.11 2.83
C SER A 166 -17.69 -23.08 2.12
N ASP A 167 -18.37 -22.21 2.89
CA ASP A 167 -19.34 -21.23 2.38
C ASP A 167 -18.73 -19.87 2.08
N LYS A 168 -17.40 -19.71 2.25
CA LYS A 168 -16.67 -18.45 1.97
C LYS A 168 -15.88 -18.57 0.70
N ASP A 169 -15.95 -17.54 -0.14
CA ASP A 169 -15.14 -17.41 -1.34
C ASP A 169 -14.82 -15.93 -1.63
N THR A 170 -14.00 -15.67 -2.62
CA THR A 170 -13.78 -14.35 -3.18
C THR A 170 -14.26 -14.33 -4.62
N LEU A 171 -15.21 -13.46 -4.89
CA LEU A 171 -15.69 -13.18 -6.24
C LEU A 171 -14.73 -12.23 -6.93
N SER A 172 -14.24 -12.60 -8.10
CA SER A 172 -13.48 -11.73 -8.99
C SER A 172 -14.31 -11.44 -10.23
N VAL A 173 -14.47 -10.16 -10.57
CA VAL A 173 -15.23 -9.73 -11.73
C VAL A 173 -14.32 -8.85 -12.59
N SER A 174 -14.18 -9.20 -13.88
CA SER A 174 -13.37 -8.45 -14.86
C SER A 174 -14.14 -8.25 -16.16
N PHE A 175 -13.90 -7.11 -16.78
CA PHE A 175 -14.42 -6.77 -18.10
C PHE A 175 -13.43 -5.82 -18.79
N GLU A 176 -13.26 -5.96 -20.10
CA GLU A 176 -12.32 -5.13 -20.88
C GLU A 176 -12.65 -3.64 -20.72
N GLY A 177 -11.64 -2.82 -20.38
CA GLY A 177 -11.79 -1.40 -20.11
C GLY A 177 -12.29 -1.06 -18.69
N TYR A 178 -12.32 -2.04 -17.76
CA TYR A 178 -12.71 -1.85 -16.38
C TYR A 178 -11.72 -2.50 -15.42
N GLU A 179 -11.50 -1.86 -14.26
CA GLU A 179 -10.70 -2.43 -13.18
C GLU A 179 -11.33 -3.72 -12.64
N THR A 180 -10.52 -4.74 -12.44
CA THR A 180 -10.98 -6.00 -11.85
C THR A 180 -11.44 -5.79 -10.40
N ALA A 181 -12.73 -6.02 -10.13
CA ALA A 181 -13.27 -5.98 -8.78
C ALA A 181 -13.10 -7.32 -8.08
N LYS A 182 -12.72 -7.29 -6.79
CA LYS A 182 -12.69 -8.47 -5.91
C LYS A 182 -13.56 -8.23 -4.69
N VAL A 183 -14.52 -9.12 -4.46
CA VAL A 183 -15.47 -9.03 -3.35
C VAL A 183 -15.39 -10.30 -2.52
N PHE A 184 -15.04 -10.15 -1.24
CA PHE A 184 -15.07 -11.26 -0.31
C PHE A 184 -16.54 -11.61 0.06
N LEU A 185 -16.88 -12.86 -0.09
CA LEU A 185 -18.21 -13.40 0.23
C LEU A 185 -18.12 -14.26 1.51
N PRO A 186 -18.66 -13.77 2.63
CA PRO A 186 -18.70 -14.54 3.87
C PRO A 186 -19.72 -15.69 3.80
N ASN A 187 -20.61 -15.67 2.80
CA ASN A 187 -21.61 -16.68 2.50
C ASN A 187 -21.89 -16.69 1.00
N LEU A 188 -21.97 -17.88 0.40
CA LEU A 188 -22.28 -18.04 -1.03
C LEU A 188 -23.78 -18.04 -1.32
N ASP A 189 -24.65 -18.21 -0.31
CA ASP A 189 -26.11 -18.09 -0.50
C ASP A 189 -26.53 -16.63 -0.27
N THR A 190 -26.26 -15.78 -1.28
CA THR A 190 -26.45 -14.32 -1.17
C THR A 190 -26.70 -13.66 -2.52
N THR A 191 -27.06 -12.38 -2.49
CA THR A 191 -27.16 -11.52 -3.69
C THR A 191 -26.22 -10.34 -3.53
N VAL A 192 -25.42 -10.05 -4.58
CA VAL A 192 -24.43 -8.99 -4.57
C VAL A 192 -24.63 -8.03 -5.74
N THR A 193 -24.33 -6.76 -5.52
CA THR A 193 -24.23 -5.75 -6.59
C THR A 193 -22.78 -5.29 -6.68
N ILE A 194 -22.21 -5.40 -7.86
CA ILE A 194 -20.81 -5.05 -8.12
C ILE A 194 -20.79 -3.89 -9.10
N LYS A 195 -20.13 -2.82 -8.72
CA LYS A 195 -19.82 -1.72 -9.63
C LYS A 195 -18.39 -1.90 -10.10
N LEU A 196 -18.20 -1.96 -11.42
CA LEU A 196 -16.89 -1.88 -12.01
C LEU A 196 -16.60 -0.40 -12.30
N ASN A 197 -15.46 0.05 -11.82
CA ASN A 197 -14.89 1.30 -12.24
C ASN A 197 -14.35 1.09 -13.66
N ALA A 198 -14.68 1.94 -14.61
CA ALA A 198 -13.94 1.97 -15.85
C ALA A 198 -12.44 2.01 -15.48
N GLU A 199 -11.63 1.20 -16.14
CA GLU A 199 -10.19 1.42 -16.06
C GLU A 199 -9.99 2.90 -16.26
N SER A 200 -9.41 3.57 -15.25
CA SER A 200 -9.23 4.99 -15.36
C SER A 200 -8.46 5.20 -16.65
N THR A 201 -9.04 5.92 -17.58
CA THR A 201 -8.33 6.53 -18.70
C THR A 201 -7.47 7.69 -18.22
N GLU A 202 -7.20 7.79 -16.89
CA GLU A 202 -5.99 8.44 -16.43
C GLU A 202 -4.89 7.73 -17.20
N GLU A 203 -4.30 8.44 -18.15
CA GLU A 203 -3.04 8.02 -18.72
C GLU A 203 -2.08 7.92 -17.55
N THR A 204 -2.19 6.78 -16.86
CA THR A 204 -1.14 6.34 -15.95
C THR A 204 0.12 6.52 -16.75
N PHE A 205 1.14 7.12 -16.14
CA PHE A 205 2.47 7.22 -16.74
C PHE A 205 2.71 5.99 -17.59
N LYS A 206 2.55 6.14 -18.90
CA LYS A 206 2.96 5.09 -19.80
C LYS A 206 4.48 5.09 -19.70
N PHE A 207 5.03 3.99 -19.17
CA PHE A 207 6.45 3.77 -19.29
C PHE A 207 6.84 4.07 -20.72
N GLY A 208 7.67 5.08 -20.91
CA GLY A 208 8.05 5.43 -22.23
C GLY A 208 7.74 6.84 -22.68
N PHE A 209 7.31 7.74 -21.78
CA PHE A 209 7.37 9.16 -22.11
C PHE A 209 8.81 9.55 -22.41
N ALA A 210 9.01 10.10 -23.60
CA ALA A 210 10.27 10.77 -23.92
C ALA A 210 10.46 11.96 -22.97
N LEU A 211 11.72 12.35 -22.75
CA LEU A 211 12.00 13.65 -22.15
C LEU A 211 11.37 14.75 -23.00
N GLY A 212 10.73 15.73 -22.36
CA GLY A 212 10.05 16.83 -23.07
C GLY A 212 8.78 16.41 -23.83
N ASN A 213 8.08 15.34 -23.43
CA ASN A 213 6.77 14.99 -23.96
C ASN A 213 5.77 16.15 -23.80
N ALA A 214 4.76 16.21 -24.69
CA ALA A 214 3.66 17.16 -24.55
C ALA A 214 2.94 16.96 -23.21
N PRO A 215 2.43 18.04 -22.59
CA PRO A 215 1.61 17.91 -21.37
C PRO A 215 0.43 16.96 -21.56
N THR A 216 0.12 16.18 -20.53
CA THR A 216 -1.05 15.28 -20.51
C THR A 216 -2.13 15.89 -19.61
N PRO A 217 -3.15 16.55 -20.19
CA PRO A 217 -4.15 17.25 -19.40
C PRO A 217 -5.00 16.31 -18.54
N SER A 218 -5.30 16.75 -17.31
CA SER A 218 -6.20 16.07 -16.39
C SER A 218 -7.68 16.30 -16.71
N LYS A 219 -8.57 15.55 -16.03
CA LYS A 219 -10.02 15.72 -16.14
C LYS A 219 -10.52 17.09 -15.67
N GLY A 220 -9.80 17.74 -14.76
CA GLY A 220 -10.14 19.06 -14.23
C GLY A 220 -9.91 20.19 -15.20
N CYS A 221 -9.19 19.97 -16.33
CA CYS A 221 -8.93 21.00 -17.32
C CYS A 221 -10.22 21.53 -17.94
N GLY A 222 -10.30 22.86 -18.09
CA GLY A 222 -11.47 23.58 -18.61
C GLY A 222 -12.63 23.71 -17.61
N SER A 223 -12.47 23.25 -16.36
CA SER A 223 -13.50 23.29 -15.33
C SER A 223 -13.03 24.08 -14.11
N ASN A 224 -13.95 24.69 -13.38
CA ASN A 224 -13.65 25.27 -12.09
C ASN A 224 -13.67 24.19 -11.02
N SER A 225 -12.73 24.27 -10.08
CA SER A 225 -12.68 23.36 -8.93
C SER A 225 -13.99 23.40 -8.13
N LYS A 226 -14.46 22.22 -7.74
CA LYS A 226 -15.62 22.03 -6.84
C LYS A 226 -15.18 21.77 -5.39
N LEU A 227 -13.88 21.74 -5.12
CA LEU A 227 -13.35 21.48 -3.79
C LEU A 227 -13.76 22.58 -2.83
N GLN A 228 -14.22 22.16 -1.64
CA GLN A 228 -14.51 23.06 -0.55
C GLN A 228 -13.29 23.17 0.36
N LYS A 229 -12.70 24.36 0.42
CA LYS A 229 -11.60 24.60 1.33
C LYS A 229 -12.09 24.70 2.78
N VAL A 230 -11.28 24.25 3.72
CA VAL A 230 -11.53 24.40 5.16
C VAL A 230 -11.25 25.85 5.60
N LYS A 231 -10.11 26.38 5.19
CA LYS A 231 -9.67 27.76 5.44
C LYS A 231 -8.66 28.20 4.39
N SER A 232 -8.51 29.51 4.20
CA SER A 232 -7.35 30.07 3.53
C SER A 232 -6.21 30.20 4.53
N VAL A 233 -4.97 30.02 4.06
CA VAL A 233 -3.73 30.20 4.79
C VAL A 233 -2.86 31.25 4.08
N GLU A 234 -1.70 31.56 4.63
CA GLU A 234 -0.84 32.62 4.10
C GLU A 234 -0.48 32.41 2.61
N ASN A 235 -0.19 31.16 2.24
CA ASN A 235 0.22 30.82 0.87
C ASN A 235 -0.60 29.63 0.36
N GLY A 236 -1.90 29.85 0.11
CA GLY A 236 -2.79 28.83 -0.42
C GLY A 236 -4.04 28.54 0.42
N ASP A 237 -4.58 27.35 0.27
CA ASP A 237 -5.80 26.91 0.94
C ASP A 237 -5.63 25.53 1.57
N GLN A 238 -6.20 25.36 2.77
CA GLN A 238 -6.29 24.06 3.46
C GLN A 238 -7.53 23.30 2.99
N PHE A 239 -7.33 22.02 2.73
CA PHE A 239 -8.38 21.05 2.42
C PHE A 239 -8.33 19.87 3.39
N GLN A 240 -9.34 19.02 3.30
CA GLN A 240 -9.48 17.85 4.13
C GLN A 240 -10.06 16.70 3.29
N ILE A 241 -9.54 15.48 3.51
CA ILE A 241 -10.00 14.28 2.83
C ILE A 241 -10.10 13.13 3.82
N GLN A 242 -11.09 12.25 3.63
CA GLN A 242 -11.25 11.06 4.45
C GLN A 242 -10.47 9.90 3.82
N VAL A 243 -9.54 9.29 4.59
CA VAL A 243 -8.75 8.14 4.17
C VAL A 243 -8.98 7.01 5.18
N GLY A 244 -9.77 6.03 4.83
CA GLY A 244 -10.24 5.03 5.78
C GLY A 244 -11.00 5.68 6.95
N SER A 245 -10.54 5.46 8.18
CA SER A 245 -11.10 6.09 9.39
C SER A 245 -10.50 7.47 9.70
N ASP A 246 -9.42 7.86 9.02
CA ASP A 246 -8.66 9.05 9.34
C ASP A 246 -9.08 10.24 8.48
N SER A 247 -9.31 11.39 9.12
CA SER A 247 -9.50 12.65 8.43
C SER A 247 -8.15 13.35 8.26
N ARG A 248 -7.71 13.52 6.99
CA ARG A 248 -6.37 13.98 6.64
C ARG A 248 -6.42 15.40 6.07
N LYS A 249 -5.51 16.25 6.51
CA LYS A 249 -5.35 17.62 6.01
C LYS A 249 -4.30 17.67 4.90
N TYR A 250 -4.53 18.52 3.93
CA TYR A 250 -3.54 18.88 2.92
C TYR A 250 -3.73 20.32 2.47
N PHE A 251 -2.71 20.88 1.85
CA PHE A 251 -2.70 22.28 1.42
C PHE A 251 -2.36 22.34 -0.06
N ILE A 252 -3.01 23.27 -0.76
CA ILE A 252 -2.76 23.55 -2.16
C ILE A 252 -2.40 25.01 -2.32
N THR A 253 -1.26 25.27 -2.96
CA THR A 253 -0.86 26.62 -3.39
C THR A 253 -0.92 26.65 -4.92
N LEU A 254 -1.86 27.39 -5.45
CA LEU A 254 -1.96 27.66 -6.87
C LEU A 254 -1.02 28.80 -7.27
N PRO A 255 -0.42 28.77 -8.47
CA PRO A 255 0.30 29.93 -8.96
C PRO A 255 -0.65 31.11 -9.14
N LYS A 256 -0.15 32.33 -9.01
CA LYS A 256 -0.97 33.56 -9.21
C LYS A 256 -1.56 33.66 -10.62
N THR A 257 -0.91 33.01 -11.57
CA THR A 257 -1.29 32.93 -12.98
C THR A 257 -2.04 31.64 -13.32
N TYR A 258 -2.63 30.95 -12.30
CA TYR A 258 -3.33 29.70 -12.53
C TYR A 258 -4.41 29.86 -13.60
N ASP A 259 -4.34 29.02 -14.62
CA ASP A 259 -5.28 28.92 -15.73
C ASP A 259 -5.82 27.49 -15.82
N ASN A 260 -7.12 27.32 -15.64
CA ASN A 260 -7.74 26.00 -15.67
C ASN A 260 -7.79 25.36 -17.08
N THR A 261 -7.27 26.03 -18.09
CA THR A 261 -7.12 25.48 -19.46
C THR A 261 -5.67 25.07 -19.78
N LYS A 262 -4.70 25.49 -18.95
CA LYS A 262 -3.28 25.16 -19.10
C LYS A 262 -2.90 24.06 -18.10
N PRO A 263 -2.44 22.88 -18.56
CA PRO A 263 -1.97 21.84 -17.66
C PRO A 263 -0.74 22.29 -16.86
N HIS A 264 -0.86 22.31 -15.52
CA HIS A 264 0.21 22.69 -14.61
C HIS A 264 0.93 21.46 -14.06
N LYS A 265 2.27 21.55 -13.94
CA LYS A 265 3.06 20.57 -13.19
C LYS A 265 2.61 20.53 -11.74
N VAL A 266 2.77 19.39 -11.05
CA VAL A 266 2.42 19.26 -9.63
C VAL A 266 3.65 18.87 -8.83
N LEU A 267 3.92 19.58 -7.75
CA LEU A 267 4.97 19.23 -6.80
C LEU A 267 4.37 18.99 -5.41
N PHE A 268 4.49 17.74 -4.93
CA PHE A 268 4.20 17.39 -3.54
C PHE A 268 5.44 17.58 -2.68
N ALA A 269 5.34 18.41 -1.63
CA ALA A 269 6.38 18.56 -0.62
C ALA A 269 5.96 17.85 0.67
N LEU A 270 6.82 16.95 1.14
CA LEU A 270 6.59 16.07 2.27
C LEU A 270 7.47 16.48 3.44
N HIS A 271 6.85 16.82 4.57
CA HIS A 271 7.52 17.38 5.75
C HIS A 271 8.33 16.32 6.52
N CYS A 272 9.32 16.78 7.29
CA CYS A 272 10.15 15.94 8.15
C CYS A 272 9.42 15.53 9.44
N TYR A 273 10.10 14.75 10.27
CA TYR A 273 9.62 14.30 11.58
C TYR A 273 9.21 15.48 12.46
N GLY A 274 7.99 15.45 13.01
CA GLY A 274 7.48 16.43 13.95
C GLY A 274 7.05 17.77 13.33
N SER A 275 7.23 17.94 12.02
CA SER A 275 6.74 19.09 11.24
C SER A 275 5.31 18.82 10.74
N SER A 276 4.76 19.68 9.91
CA SER A 276 3.41 19.60 9.36
C SER A 276 3.35 20.06 7.90
N GLY A 277 2.26 19.71 7.21
CA GLY A 277 1.99 20.24 5.88
C GLY A 277 1.76 21.76 5.89
N GLU A 278 1.30 22.32 6.99
CA GLU A 278 1.05 23.76 7.16
C GLU A 278 2.36 24.57 7.14
N ASP A 279 3.50 23.97 7.52
CA ASP A 279 4.80 24.66 7.53
C ASP A 279 5.24 25.13 6.13
N PHE A 280 4.79 24.46 5.07
CA PHE A 280 5.10 24.84 3.68
C PHE A 280 4.30 26.06 3.18
N VAL A 281 3.20 26.38 3.80
CA VAL A 281 2.31 27.47 3.38
C VAL A 281 2.50 28.76 4.21
N HIS A 282 3.46 28.76 5.12
CA HIS A 282 3.93 29.94 5.81
C HIS A 282 5.25 30.42 5.20
N HIS A 283 5.45 31.72 5.06
CA HIS A 283 6.67 32.31 4.52
C HIS A 283 7.75 32.52 5.60
N SER A 284 7.75 31.72 6.65
CA SER A 284 8.80 31.80 7.67
C SER A 284 10.09 31.15 7.19
N ALA A 285 11.20 31.85 7.36
CA ALA A 285 12.53 31.36 7.02
C ALA A 285 13.17 30.55 8.17
N ASP A 286 12.35 30.01 9.06
CA ASP A 286 12.83 29.26 10.20
C ASP A 286 13.36 27.88 9.82
N TYR A 287 14.26 27.42 10.63
CA TYR A 287 14.96 26.15 10.55
C TYR A 287 14.11 24.93 10.21
N ASP A 288 12.93 24.81 10.85
CA ASP A 288 12.03 23.68 10.70
C ASP A 288 10.96 23.89 9.61
N HIS A 289 10.97 25.06 8.96
CA HIS A 289 9.95 25.44 7.99
C HIS A 289 10.53 25.49 6.57
N PRO A 290 10.47 24.40 5.82
CA PRO A 290 11.06 24.29 4.46
C PRO A 290 10.21 25.03 3.42
N THR A 291 9.87 26.29 3.71
CA THR A 291 9.10 27.14 2.80
C THR A 291 10.01 28.06 1.96
N PRO A 292 9.52 28.46 0.81
CA PRO A 292 8.34 27.96 0.11
C PRO A 292 8.66 26.65 -0.65
N TYR A 293 8.19 25.55 -0.15
CA TYR A 293 8.30 24.22 -0.79
C TYR A 293 9.75 23.82 -1.14
N TYR A 294 10.65 23.86 -0.15
CA TYR A 294 12.09 23.62 -0.31
C TYR A 294 12.74 24.54 -1.37
N GLY A 295 12.26 25.79 -1.45
CA GLY A 295 12.75 26.78 -2.41
C GLY A 295 12.17 26.69 -3.82
N GLN A 296 11.41 25.64 -4.14
CA GLN A 296 10.92 25.40 -5.49
C GLN A 296 9.91 26.45 -5.96
N GLN A 297 9.04 26.93 -5.07
CA GLN A 297 8.07 27.95 -5.46
C GLN A 297 8.73 29.29 -5.83
N VAL A 298 9.87 29.63 -5.22
CA VAL A 298 10.62 30.85 -5.56
C VAL A 298 11.24 30.77 -6.94
N LEU A 299 11.59 29.55 -7.37
CA LEU A 299 12.20 29.28 -8.68
C LEU A 299 11.19 29.19 -9.80
N ASP A 300 9.94 28.90 -9.49
CA ASP A 300 8.82 28.85 -10.44
C ASP A 300 8.38 30.28 -10.87
N LYS A 301 9.20 30.91 -11.69
CA LYS A 301 8.96 32.30 -12.14
C LYS A 301 7.78 32.45 -13.08
N ASN A 302 7.39 31.38 -13.79
CA ASN A 302 6.33 31.39 -14.77
C ASN A 302 4.96 30.99 -14.20
N GLY A 303 4.94 30.41 -12.98
CA GLY A 303 3.72 29.82 -12.40
C GLY A 303 3.30 28.54 -13.10
N ASP A 304 4.27 27.66 -13.40
CA ASP A 304 4.04 26.40 -14.08
C ASP A 304 3.63 25.29 -13.12
N TYR A 305 3.80 25.48 -11.80
CA TYR A 305 3.54 24.48 -10.79
C TYR A 305 2.33 24.77 -9.90
N ILE A 306 1.58 23.72 -9.59
CA ILE A 306 0.70 23.64 -8.43
C ILE A 306 1.49 22.95 -7.32
N PHE A 307 1.62 23.61 -6.16
CA PHE A 307 2.32 23.05 -5.01
C PHE A 307 1.34 22.44 -4.02
N VAL A 308 1.67 21.28 -3.49
CA VAL A 308 0.83 20.52 -2.56
C VAL A 308 1.67 20.09 -1.37
N SER A 309 1.17 20.30 -0.16
CA SER A 309 1.75 19.69 1.03
C SER A 309 0.73 18.82 1.75
N LEU A 310 1.16 17.63 2.12
CA LEU A 310 0.38 16.66 2.88
C LEU A 310 0.72 16.79 4.37
N ASP A 311 -0.29 16.64 5.24
CA ASP A 311 -0.11 16.70 6.69
C ASP A 311 -0.18 15.29 7.29
N ALA A 312 0.94 14.82 7.84
CA ALA A 312 1.00 13.53 8.51
C ALA A 312 0.32 13.59 9.88
N ILE A 313 -0.32 12.51 10.29
CA ILE A 313 -0.96 12.44 11.60
C ILE A 313 0.10 12.50 12.70
N GLY A 314 0.01 13.54 13.54
CA GLY A 314 0.98 13.76 14.62
C GLY A 314 2.41 14.04 14.15
N GLY A 315 2.59 14.51 12.92
CA GLY A 315 3.89 14.79 12.32
C GLY A 315 4.67 13.52 11.92
N LEU A 316 3.98 12.38 11.76
CA LEU A 316 4.59 11.07 11.56
C LEU A 316 4.03 10.33 10.33
N TRP A 317 4.88 9.97 9.38
CA TRP A 317 4.56 9.09 8.25
C TRP A 317 4.62 7.62 8.69
N ASN A 318 3.67 7.19 9.52
CA ASN A 318 3.67 5.86 10.16
C ASN A 318 2.36 5.08 9.99
N LYS A 319 1.48 5.51 9.08
CA LYS A 319 0.21 4.83 8.78
C LYS A 319 0.33 3.78 7.68
N GLY A 320 1.54 3.55 7.17
CA GLY A 320 1.79 2.54 6.15
C GLY A 320 0.97 2.77 4.88
N GLN A 321 0.17 1.78 4.47
CA GLN A 321 -0.71 1.90 3.30
C GLN A 321 -1.64 3.12 3.40
N GLY A 322 -2.09 3.51 4.60
CA GLY A 322 -2.95 4.67 4.78
C GLY A 322 -2.30 6.00 4.38
N ASP A 323 -0.97 6.14 4.52
CA ASP A 323 -0.25 7.33 4.02
C ASP A 323 -0.13 7.30 2.48
N HIS A 324 0.07 6.12 1.88
CA HIS A 324 0.05 5.93 0.42
C HIS A 324 -1.33 6.22 -0.17
N ASP A 325 -2.38 5.72 0.46
CA ASP A 325 -3.77 6.00 0.06
C ASP A 325 -4.10 7.50 0.17
N PHE A 326 -3.56 8.18 1.18
CA PHE A 326 -3.70 9.62 1.33
C PHE A 326 -3.07 10.38 0.16
N PHE A 327 -1.83 10.03 -0.20
CA PHE A 327 -1.17 10.61 -1.38
C PHE A 327 -1.97 10.33 -2.65
N ALA A 328 -2.33 9.07 -2.88
CA ALA A 328 -3.05 8.64 -4.09
C ALA A 328 -4.41 9.32 -4.25
N GLN A 329 -5.20 9.41 -3.17
CA GLN A 329 -6.50 10.05 -3.18
C GLN A 329 -6.39 11.57 -3.34
N THR A 330 -5.39 12.21 -2.72
CA THR A 330 -5.14 13.64 -2.92
C THR A 330 -4.76 13.94 -4.37
N LEU A 331 -3.89 13.14 -4.98
CA LEU A 331 -3.54 13.30 -6.40
C LEU A 331 -4.75 13.09 -7.31
N THR A 332 -5.60 12.09 -7.03
CA THR A 332 -6.86 11.90 -7.77
C THR A 332 -7.80 13.10 -7.63
N THR A 333 -7.89 13.64 -6.41
CA THR A 333 -8.69 14.86 -6.15
C THR A 333 -8.18 16.06 -6.95
N LEU A 334 -6.85 16.22 -7.06
CA LEU A 334 -6.25 17.27 -7.91
C LEU A 334 -6.59 17.06 -9.37
N ASN A 335 -6.41 15.83 -9.88
CA ASN A 335 -6.73 15.47 -11.27
C ASN A 335 -8.18 15.78 -11.67
N ASP A 336 -9.12 15.58 -10.75
CA ASP A 336 -10.55 15.80 -11.00
C ASP A 336 -10.96 17.28 -10.87
N ASN A 337 -10.18 18.12 -10.20
CA ASN A 337 -10.59 19.48 -9.83
C ASN A 337 -9.70 20.60 -10.38
N TYR A 338 -8.49 20.30 -10.80
CA TYR A 338 -7.55 21.29 -11.35
C TYR A 338 -7.00 20.81 -12.69
N CYS A 339 -6.60 21.76 -13.53
CA CYS A 339 -5.90 21.42 -14.76
C CYS A 339 -4.44 21.14 -14.43
N ILE A 340 -4.12 19.87 -14.25
CA ILE A 340 -2.75 19.40 -14.00
C ILE A 340 -2.21 18.62 -15.21
N ASP A 341 -0.89 18.63 -15.34
CA ASP A 341 -0.17 17.73 -16.25
C ASP A 341 0.10 16.41 -15.51
N THR A 342 -0.69 15.39 -15.84
CA THR A 342 -0.56 14.06 -15.20
C THR A 342 0.75 13.36 -15.53
N SER A 343 1.49 13.82 -16.54
CA SER A 343 2.82 13.33 -16.90
C SER A 343 3.96 14.02 -16.13
N ARG A 344 3.66 15.05 -15.33
CA ARG A 344 4.63 15.86 -14.57
C ARG A 344 4.20 16.06 -13.13
N VAL A 345 4.02 14.95 -12.43
CA VAL A 345 3.80 14.92 -10.97
C VAL A 345 5.11 14.58 -10.28
N PHE A 346 5.56 15.45 -9.41
CA PHE A 346 6.82 15.35 -8.69
C PHE A 346 6.59 15.23 -7.18
N ILE A 347 7.53 14.59 -6.49
CA ILE A 347 7.55 14.53 -5.02
C ILE A 347 8.92 14.97 -4.50
N THR A 348 8.93 15.66 -3.37
CA THR A 348 10.16 16.04 -2.67
C THR A 348 9.96 15.97 -1.16
N GLY A 349 11.03 15.73 -0.41
CA GLY A 349 10.96 15.66 1.03
C GLY A 349 12.31 15.58 1.70
N PHE A 350 12.35 16.02 2.97
CA PHE A 350 13.54 15.97 3.82
C PHE A 350 13.34 14.97 4.96
N SER A 351 14.41 14.24 5.34
CA SER A 351 14.41 13.36 6.51
C SER A 351 13.25 12.35 6.46
N PHE A 352 12.31 12.38 7.39
CA PHE A 352 11.14 11.50 7.37
C PHE A 352 10.25 11.73 6.12
N GLY A 353 10.18 12.95 5.61
CA GLY A 353 9.55 13.23 4.31
C GLY A 353 10.31 12.62 3.12
N ALA A 354 11.65 12.57 3.19
CA ALA A 354 12.47 11.85 2.20
C ALA A 354 12.26 10.34 2.27
N MET A 355 12.14 9.78 3.48
CA MET A 355 11.79 8.36 3.69
C MET A 355 10.42 8.05 3.11
N PHE A 356 9.42 8.93 3.33
CA PHE A 356 8.09 8.74 2.76
C PHE A 356 8.08 8.90 1.24
N SER A 357 8.79 9.90 0.70
CA SER A 357 9.02 10.01 -0.75
C SER A 357 9.62 8.72 -1.33
N TYR A 358 10.63 8.17 -0.66
CA TYR A 358 11.26 6.91 -1.06
C TYR A 358 10.29 5.72 -1.00
N SER A 359 9.42 5.68 0.01
CA SER A 359 8.36 4.67 0.11
C SER A 359 7.39 4.77 -1.08
N LEU A 360 6.89 5.98 -1.41
CA LEU A 360 6.03 6.22 -2.57
C LEU A 360 6.69 5.82 -3.90
N MET A 361 8.01 5.97 -4.02
CA MET A 361 8.76 5.51 -5.20
C MET A 361 8.73 4.00 -5.41
N GLN A 362 8.22 3.21 -4.46
CA GLN A 362 8.16 1.75 -4.59
C GLN A 362 6.85 1.25 -5.24
N ASP A 363 5.78 2.05 -5.24
CA ASP A 363 4.48 1.65 -5.78
C ASP A 363 3.73 2.73 -6.58
N MET A 364 4.20 4.00 -6.53
CA MET A 364 3.57 5.12 -7.25
C MET A 364 4.28 5.50 -8.56
N GLN A 365 5.15 4.64 -9.11
CA GLN A 365 5.96 4.93 -10.31
C GLN A 365 5.11 5.24 -11.56
N THR A 366 3.87 4.76 -11.60
CA THR A 366 2.93 5.06 -12.69
C THR A 366 2.21 6.40 -12.54
N ARG A 367 2.36 7.07 -11.38
CA ARG A 367 1.69 8.34 -11.06
C ARG A 367 2.67 9.47 -10.73
N VAL A 368 3.91 9.13 -10.39
CA VAL A 368 4.98 10.07 -10.05
C VAL A 368 6.07 10.00 -11.11
N ARG A 369 6.36 11.12 -11.74
CA ARG A 369 7.37 11.24 -12.79
C ARG A 369 8.78 11.19 -12.24
N ALA A 370 9.02 11.93 -11.18
CA ALA A 370 10.31 12.02 -10.56
C ALA A 370 10.21 12.38 -9.07
N ALA A 371 11.24 12.00 -8.31
CA ALA A 371 11.40 12.35 -6.92
C ALA A 371 12.73 13.07 -6.66
N ALA A 372 12.73 14.05 -5.75
CA ALA A 372 13.94 14.62 -5.18
C ALA A 372 13.90 14.49 -3.67
N THR A 373 14.90 13.84 -3.07
CA THR A 373 14.94 13.56 -1.64
C THR A 373 16.17 14.20 -1.00
N TYR A 374 16.02 14.64 0.25
CA TYR A 374 17.10 15.22 1.03
C TYR A 374 17.32 14.36 2.27
N ALA A 375 18.52 13.78 2.44
CA ALA A 375 18.84 12.88 3.55
C ALA A 375 17.88 11.69 3.64
N VAL A 376 17.81 10.88 2.59
CA VAL A 376 16.92 9.71 2.49
C VAL A 376 17.37 8.55 3.38
N ALA A 377 16.40 7.75 3.85
CA ALA A 377 16.66 6.43 4.41
C ALA A 377 15.58 5.43 3.99
N ASP A 378 15.93 4.14 3.95
CA ASP A 378 15.05 3.02 3.62
C ASP A 378 14.64 2.18 4.85
N TYR A 379 14.74 2.78 6.03
CA TYR A 379 14.39 2.18 7.32
C TYR A 379 13.54 3.16 8.15
N ASN A 380 12.87 2.67 9.17
CA ASN A 380 11.91 3.41 10.00
C ASN A 380 10.76 4.05 9.20
N ILE A 381 10.49 3.50 8.04
CA ILE A 381 9.37 3.84 7.16
C ILE A 381 8.76 2.54 6.65
N TRP A 382 7.45 2.53 6.48
CA TRP A 382 6.79 1.42 5.82
C TRP A 382 7.15 1.41 4.33
N LEU A 383 7.49 0.24 3.82
CA LEU A 383 7.71 0.02 2.38
C LEU A 383 6.66 -0.96 1.87
N PRO A 384 6.08 -0.73 0.68
CA PRO A 384 5.20 -1.69 0.04
C PRO A 384 5.90 -3.04 -0.14
N GLU A 385 5.18 -4.14 0.10
CA GLU A 385 5.69 -5.51 -0.02
C GLU A 385 4.88 -6.32 -1.03
N GLY A 386 5.50 -7.33 -1.60
CA GLY A 386 4.85 -8.27 -2.50
C GLY A 386 4.25 -7.62 -3.74
N ASN A 387 2.95 -7.85 -3.98
CA ASN A 387 2.25 -7.38 -5.18
C ASN A 387 2.04 -5.85 -5.23
N ASN A 388 2.20 -5.14 -4.10
CA ASN A 388 2.08 -3.69 -4.06
C ASN A 388 3.37 -2.99 -4.52
N MET A 389 4.52 -3.66 -4.41
CA MET A 389 5.78 -3.12 -4.88
C MET A 389 5.90 -3.32 -6.39
N LYS A 390 5.78 -2.26 -7.17
CA LYS A 390 5.95 -2.30 -8.61
C LYS A 390 7.44 -2.30 -8.96
N ASN A 391 7.88 -3.29 -9.74
CA ASN A 391 9.26 -3.36 -10.22
C ASN A 391 9.43 -2.49 -11.48
N GLN A 392 9.18 -1.19 -11.35
CA GLN A 392 9.16 -0.23 -12.44
C GLN A 392 10.15 0.89 -12.17
N PRO A 393 10.77 1.50 -13.21
CA PRO A 393 11.73 2.58 -13.01
C PRO A 393 11.06 3.87 -12.54
N ILE A 394 11.85 4.76 -11.92
CA ILE A 394 11.44 6.11 -11.54
C ILE A 394 12.67 7.04 -11.55
N ALA A 395 12.53 8.23 -12.10
CA ALA A 395 13.57 9.24 -12.03
C ALA A 395 13.78 9.72 -10.58
N TRP A 396 15.04 9.80 -10.15
CA TRP A 396 15.35 10.13 -8.76
C TRP A 396 16.61 10.95 -8.60
N MET A 397 16.50 12.02 -7.82
CA MET A 397 17.63 12.77 -7.30
C MET A 397 17.67 12.66 -5.78
N ASN A 398 18.86 12.49 -5.21
CA ASN A 398 19.06 12.56 -3.76
C ASN A 398 20.20 13.45 -3.39
N VAL A 399 20.01 14.33 -2.40
CA VAL A 399 21.04 15.16 -1.80
C VAL A 399 21.31 14.68 -0.39
N HIS A 400 22.58 14.40 -0.06
CA HIS A 400 22.89 13.77 1.22
C HIS A 400 24.23 14.23 1.78
N GLY A 401 24.24 14.60 3.06
CA GLY A 401 25.47 14.90 3.78
C GLY A 401 26.25 13.63 4.10
N VAL A 402 27.55 13.59 3.80
CA VAL A 402 28.37 12.38 4.06
C VAL A 402 28.59 12.09 5.54
N ASN A 403 28.34 13.10 6.40
CA ASN A 403 28.41 12.97 7.86
C ASN A 403 27.04 12.80 8.52
N ASP A 404 25.98 12.56 7.74
CA ASP A 404 24.63 12.37 8.28
C ASP A 404 24.56 11.14 9.18
N GLY A 405 24.38 11.40 10.47
CA GLY A 405 24.24 10.36 11.50
C GLY A 405 22.80 10.00 11.84
N ARG A 406 21.80 10.71 11.30
CA ARG A 406 20.36 10.43 11.52
C ARG A 406 19.80 9.55 10.40
N CYS A 407 20.00 9.95 9.15
CA CYS A 407 19.74 9.12 7.99
C CYS A 407 21.10 8.65 7.44
N ASP A 408 21.57 7.51 7.94
CA ASP A 408 22.93 7.04 7.64
C ASP A 408 23.27 7.07 6.15
N TYR A 409 24.23 7.92 5.79
CA TYR A 409 24.67 8.14 4.41
C TYR A 409 25.09 6.83 3.72
N ASN A 410 25.90 6.02 4.40
CA ASN A 410 26.44 4.79 3.81
C ASN A 410 25.32 3.76 3.59
N ARG A 411 24.35 3.69 4.48
CA ARG A 411 23.19 2.84 4.29
C ARG A 411 22.30 3.33 3.14
N ALA A 412 22.05 4.63 3.05
CA ALA A 412 21.31 5.19 1.92
C ALA A 412 21.99 4.86 0.58
N LYS A 413 23.32 5.06 0.50
CA LYS A 413 24.13 4.76 -0.69
C LYS A 413 24.20 3.26 -1.02
N ASN A 414 24.29 2.38 -0.02
CA ASN A 414 24.52 0.95 -0.22
C ASN A 414 23.24 0.10 -0.20
N SER A 415 22.09 0.65 0.21
CA SER A 415 20.80 -0.04 0.27
C SER A 415 19.74 0.66 -0.59
N ALA A 416 19.41 1.91 -0.27
CA ALA A 416 18.35 2.62 -0.97
C ALA A 416 18.68 2.89 -2.45
N LEU A 417 19.89 3.37 -2.73
CA LEU A 417 20.34 3.68 -4.10
C LEU A 417 20.37 2.44 -5.01
N PRO A 418 21.01 1.32 -4.63
CA PRO A 418 21.02 0.13 -5.48
C PRO A 418 19.62 -0.42 -5.78
N ARG A 419 18.66 -0.28 -4.88
CA ARG A 419 17.27 -0.72 -5.11
C ARG A 419 16.61 0.04 -6.25
N ILE A 420 16.88 1.32 -6.39
CA ILE A 420 16.40 2.12 -7.53
C ILE A 420 17.15 1.75 -8.80
N LEU A 421 18.48 1.70 -8.74
CA LEU A 421 19.32 1.39 -9.90
C LEU A 421 19.04 0.02 -10.52
N LYS A 422 18.62 -0.97 -9.73
CA LYS A 422 18.24 -2.31 -10.21
C LYS A 422 17.11 -2.31 -11.24
N ARG A 423 16.31 -1.27 -11.29
CA ARG A 423 15.15 -1.16 -12.17
C ARG A 423 15.18 0.06 -13.10
N ASN A 424 16.28 0.83 -13.04
CA ASN A 424 16.44 2.06 -13.83
C ASN A 424 17.43 1.93 -14.97
N GLY A 425 18.08 0.77 -15.17
CA GLY A 425 19.03 0.59 -16.25
C GLY A 425 18.37 0.71 -17.63
N LYS A 426 19.17 0.89 -18.67
CA LYS A 426 18.67 1.06 -20.05
C LYS A 426 17.77 -0.11 -20.43
N ALA A 427 16.70 0.19 -21.14
CA ALA A 427 15.79 -0.85 -21.65
C ALA A 427 16.54 -1.76 -22.63
N ASP A 428 16.31 -3.05 -22.52
CA ASP A 428 16.80 -4.06 -23.47
C ASP A 428 15.94 -4.12 -24.76
N ALA A 429 16.24 -5.05 -25.63
CA ALA A 429 15.51 -5.23 -26.90
C ALA A 429 14.02 -5.62 -26.71
N ASN A 430 13.63 -6.11 -25.53
CA ASN A 430 12.25 -6.46 -25.19
C ASN A 430 11.51 -5.28 -24.49
N GLY A 431 12.25 -4.20 -24.20
CA GLY A 431 11.71 -3.05 -23.46
C GLY A 431 11.80 -3.21 -21.93
N ASP A 432 12.44 -4.28 -21.42
CA ASP A 432 12.65 -4.50 -20.00
C ASP A 432 13.85 -3.69 -19.50
N PHE A 433 13.72 -3.05 -18.35
CA PHE A 433 14.79 -2.25 -17.76
C PHE A 433 15.85 -3.14 -17.10
N THR A 434 17.11 -2.87 -17.43
CA THR A 434 18.25 -3.66 -16.92
C THR A 434 18.70 -3.19 -15.53
N ASP A 435 19.60 -3.95 -14.89
CA ASP A 435 20.20 -3.64 -13.60
C ASP A 435 21.39 -2.71 -13.74
N ALA A 436 21.29 -1.45 -13.29
CA ALA A 436 22.34 -0.46 -13.27
C ALA A 436 23.09 -0.38 -11.91
N SER A 437 22.81 -1.26 -10.94
CA SER A 437 23.30 -1.15 -9.56
C SER A 437 24.82 -1.40 -9.39
N SER A 438 25.50 -1.84 -10.44
CA SER A 438 26.96 -1.97 -10.46
C SER A 438 27.68 -0.64 -10.52
N GLU A 439 27.06 0.41 -11.12
CA GLU A 439 27.62 1.77 -11.16
C GLU A 439 27.60 2.39 -9.76
N LYS A 440 28.66 3.10 -9.40
CA LYS A 440 28.80 3.77 -8.10
C LYS A 440 28.95 5.27 -8.29
N PRO A 441 28.35 6.10 -7.42
CA PRO A 441 28.48 7.53 -7.54
C PRO A 441 29.90 7.98 -7.20
N LYS A 442 30.35 9.05 -7.87
CA LYS A 442 31.44 9.84 -7.33
C LYS A 442 30.92 10.66 -6.16
N GLU A 443 31.74 10.79 -5.13
CA GLU A 443 31.36 11.47 -3.89
C GLU A 443 32.26 12.65 -3.61
N VAL A 444 31.78 13.60 -2.81
CA VAL A 444 32.61 14.68 -2.32
C VAL A 444 33.79 14.11 -1.49
N SER A 445 34.96 14.68 -1.66
CA SER A 445 36.15 14.37 -0.87
C SER A 445 36.63 15.64 -0.18
N GLY A 446 36.89 15.56 1.14
CA GLY A 446 37.27 16.71 1.94
C GLY A 446 36.08 17.43 2.58
N ASN A 447 36.33 18.68 3.04
CA ASN A 447 35.39 19.41 3.90
C ASN A 447 34.69 20.58 3.19
N THR A 448 34.83 20.71 1.89
CA THR A 448 34.26 21.82 1.11
C THR A 448 33.78 21.33 -0.26
N GLY A 449 32.85 22.05 -0.84
CA GLY A 449 32.26 21.75 -2.14
C GLY A 449 31.17 20.67 -2.05
N HIS A 450 30.63 20.31 -3.18
CA HIS A 450 29.70 19.17 -3.34
C HIS A 450 29.98 18.44 -4.64
N VAL A 451 29.50 17.24 -4.79
CA VAL A 451 29.54 16.44 -6.03
C VAL A 451 28.14 15.92 -6.31
N CYS A 452 27.59 16.35 -7.43
CA CYS A 452 26.38 15.74 -8.00
C CYS A 452 26.80 14.78 -9.13
N TYR A 453 26.52 13.51 -8.98
CA TYR A 453 26.84 12.45 -9.92
C TYR A 453 25.61 12.00 -10.67
N ASP A 454 25.62 12.15 -11.99
CA ASP A 454 24.60 11.61 -12.88
C ASP A 454 24.99 10.19 -13.32
N PHE A 455 24.13 9.22 -13.04
CA PHE A 455 24.36 7.83 -13.45
C PHE A 455 24.23 7.68 -14.97
N THR A 456 25.19 6.99 -15.59
CA THR A 456 25.30 6.88 -17.05
C THR A 456 24.72 5.59 -17.62
N THR A 457 24.55 4.56 -16.76
CA THR A 457 24.00 3.26 -17.15
C THR A 457 22.49 3.16 -17.02
N VAL A 458 21.84 4.21 -16.48
CA VAL A 458 20.38 4.30 -16.40
C VAL A 458 19.75 4.71 -17.72
N ASP A 459 18.46 4.41 -17.87
CA ASP A 459 17.66 4.88 -18.99
C ASP A 459 17.43 6.41 -18.89
N GLU A 460 17.59 7.13 -20.00
CA GLU A 460 17.48 8.59 -20.03
C GLU A 460 16.11 9.13 -19.60
N ARG A 461 15.05 8.31 -19.71
CA ARG A 461 13.70 8.66 -19.25
C ARG A 461 13.57 8.62 -17.73
N PHE A 462 14.46 7.87 -17.06
CA PHE A 462 14.47 7.67 -15.62
C PHE A 462 15.85 7.93 -15.01
N PRO A 463 16.37 9.17 -15.17
CA PRO A 463 17.69 9.55 -14.69
C PRO A 463 17.79 9.39 -13.17
N VAL A 464 18.99 9.03 -12.72
CA VAL A 464 19.33 8.99 -11.30
C VAL A 464 20.50 9.95 -11.07
N LYS A 465 20.34 10.85 -10.09
CA LYS A 465 21.36 11.80 -9.66
C LYS A 465 21.62 11.66 -8.17
N TRP A 466 22.89 11.56 -7.79
CA TRP A 466 23.30 11.47 -6.39
C TRP A 466 24.22 12.63 -6.04
N CYS A 467 23.77 13.54 -5.20
CA CYS A 467 24.55 14.67 -4.71
C CYS A 467 25.05 14.41 -3.30
N SER A 468 26.34 14.48 -3.09
CA SER A 468 27.01 14.36 -1.79
C SER A 468 27.70 15.68 -1.42
N TRP A 469 27.65 16.05 -0.14
CA TRP A 469 28.29 17.26 0.40
C TRP A 469 28.85 16.97 1.81
N PRO A 470 29.86 17.73 2.30
CA PRO A 470 30.57 17.38 3.53
C PRO A 470 29.85 17.78 4.82
N GLY A 471 28.53 17.85 4.82
CA GLY A 471 27.69 18.18 5.98
C GLY A 471 26.98 16.99 6.57
N ASP A 472 26.08 17.31 7.50
CA ASP A 472 25.25 16.36 8.26
C ASP A 472 23.79 16.39 7.76
N HIS A 473 22.83 16.17 8.62
CA HIS A 473 21.41 16.00 8.38
C HIS A 473 20.70 17.33 8.07
N GLN A 474 20.69 17.76 6.79
CA GLN A 474 20.07 19.00 6.32
C GLN A 474 19.54 18.87 4.90
N TRP A 475 18.51 19.66 4.56
CA TRP A 475 18.06 19.84 3.18
C TRP A 475 18.78 21.03 2.49
N THR A 476 19.27 22.00 3.26
CA THR A 476 20.02 23.18 2.78
C THR A 476 21.51 22.92 2.79
N ALA A 477 22.02 22.21 1.80
CA ALA A 477 23.44 21.93 1.71
C ALA A 477 24.24 23.19 1.28
N HIS A 478 25.40 23.38 1.90
CA HIS A 478 26.34 24.45 1.60
C HIS A 478 27.74 23.89 1.32
N ASP A 479 28.44 24.50 0.38
CA ASP A 479 29.77 24.07 -0.03
C ASP A 479 30.86 24.25 1.02
N THR A 480 30.60 25.00 2.06
CA THR A 480 31.51 25.20 3.19
C THR A 480 31.55 24.00 4.14
N GLY A 481 30.68 23.05 4.02
CA GLY A 481 30.55 21.94 4.95
C GLY A 481 30.14 22.37 6.37
N ASN A 482 29.95 23.66 6.60
CA ASN A 482 29.71 24.21 7.92
C ASN A 482 28.21 24.28 8.22
N MET A 483 27.76 23.43 9.10
CA MET A 483 26.39 23.40 9.61
C MET A 483 26.00 24.62 10.46
N GLY A 484 26.95 25.47 10.81
CA GLY A 484 26.73 26.63 11.70
C GLY A 484 26.27 27.90 11.01
N VAL A 485 26.19 27.92 9.69
CA VAL A 485 25.76 29.12 8.95
C VAL A 485 24.28 29.00 8.61
N GLY A 486 23.45 29.13 9.60
CA GLY A 486 22.01 29.38 9.46
C GLY A 486 21.31 28.62 8.34
N TRP A 487 20.14 28.18 8.60
CA TRP A 487 19.24 27.52 7.67
C TRP A 487 18.72 28.48 6.59
N ASN A 488 19.59 29.35 6.09
CA ASN A 488 19.26 30.24 5.00
C ASN A 488 19.20 29.43 3.69
N TRP A 489 18.00 28.99 3.35
CA TRP A 489 17.73 28.29 2.09
C TRP A 489 18.14 29.13 0.86
N GLU A 490 18.18 30.45 0.96
CA GLU A 490 18.58 31.35 -0.13
C GLU A 490 20.07 31.22 -0.50
N SER A 491 20.90 30.75 0.40
CA SER A 491 22.34 30.56 0.17
C SER A 491 22.75 29.13 -0.20
N THR A 492 21.79 28.19 -0.23
CA THR A 492 22.03 26.80 -0.63
C THR A 492 21.94 26.62 -2.15
N TRP A 493 22.75 25.75 -2.70
CA TRP A 493 22.69 25.34 -4.11
C TRP A 493 21.57 24.34 -4.41
N VAL A 494 20.99 23.69 -3.39
CA VAL A 494 20.08 22.56 -3.53
C VAL A 494 18.80 22.89 -4.30
N PRO A 495 18.07 24.00 -4.03
CA PRO A 495 16.83 24.29 -4.75
C PRO A 495 17.04 24.41 -6.26
N GLU A 496 18.14 25.05 -6.69
CA GLU A 496 18.44 25.21 -8.12
C GLU A 496 18.75 23.88 -8.80
N GLU A 497 19.53 23.00 -8.16
CA GLU A 497 19.84 21.67 -8.71
C GLU A 497 18.60 20.79 -8.80
N VAL A 498 17.72 20.83 -7.79
CA VAL A 498 16.44 20.10 -7.81
C VAL A 498 15.50 20.68 -8.87
N HIS A 499 15.44 22.00 -9.01
CA HIS A 499 14.64 22.65 -10.05
C HIS A 499 15.11 22.22 -11.44
N LYS A 500 16.41 22.29 -11.72
CA LYS A 500 16.99 21.78 -12.97
C LYS A 500 16.65 20.30 -13.22
N PHE A 501 16.69 19.49 -12.17
CA PHE A 501 16.34 18.07 -12.28
C PHE A 501 14.86 17.85 -12.66
N PHE A 502 13.93 18.65 -12.14
CA PHE A 502 12.52 18.53 -12.53
C PHE A 502 12.21 19.17 -13.88
N GLU A 503 12.95 20.22 -14.28
CA GLU A 503 12.71 20.93 -15.56
C GLU A 503 13.18 20.14 -16.79
N GLN A 504 13.90 19.03 -16.62
CA GLN A 504 14.24 18.16 -17.76
C GLN A 504 13.05 17.35 -18.28
N PHE A 505 11.93 17.31 -17.54
CA PHE A 505 10.72 16.56 -17.89
C PHE A 505 9.61 17.45 -18.53
#